data_9bc487db5278a902981e12c8309e228d
#
_entry.id   9bc487db5278a902981e12c8309e228d
#
_cell.length_a   1.000
_cell.length_b   1.000
_cell.length_c   1.000
_cell.angle_alpha   90.00
_cell.angle_beta   90.00
_cell.angle_gamma   90.00
#
_symmetry.space_group_name_H-M   'P 1'
#
loop_
_entity.id
_entity.type
_entity.pdbx_description
1 polymer ?
#
loop_
_entity_poly.entity_id
_entity_poly.type
_entity_poly.pdbx_seq_one_letter_code
_entity_poly.pdbx_strand_id
1 'polypeptide(L)'
;MYLGYVRVSTGKQTVENQMFAIEDFCPHQNPPIHIDDWIIETASGMKHFDKRKLGKKLQSVTSDDTIISTEITRLGRSLLMIFSIMAYCLGKGCGIWTIKEGWRLGDNLTSKVLAFAFGLAAEIERALISERTRDALARKRAEGIQLGRPKGALGKHTKLSGKEEVIQTLLDLGNSYASIARALKVDRSTLVRFCDARGIKRSVDCNDLAS
;
A
#
# COMPACT_ATOMS: atom_id res chain seq x y z
N MET A 1 15.23 -5.28 22.95
CA MET A 1 14.58 -6.51 22.39
C MET A 1 15.19 -6.86 21.04
N TYR A 2 15.32 -8.16 20.73
CA TYR A 2 15.73 -8.64 19.40
C TYR A 2 14.50 -9.14 18.65
N LEU A 3 14.22 -8.53 17.50
CA LEU A 3 13.05 -8.77 16.68
C LEU A 3 13.44 -9.50 15.40
N GLY A 4 13.02 -10.76 15.23
CA GLY A 4 13.24 -11.54 14.02
C GLY A 4 12.29 -11.06 12.90
N TYR A 5 12.82 -10.60 11.77
CA TYR A 5 12.01 -10.18 10.64
C TYR A 5 12.11 -11.16 9.47
N VAL A 6 10.96 -11.69 9.08
CA VAL A 6 10.81 -12.65 7.99
C VAL A 6 9.76 -12.15 7.00
N ARG A 7 10.12 -12.10 5.71
CA ARG A 7 9.18 -11.75 4.65
C ARG A 7 9.25 -12.73 3.48
N VAL A 8 8.08 -13.21 3.08
CA VAL A 8 7.92 -14.07 1.90
C VAL A 8 6.91 -13.45 0.94
N SER A 9 7.04 -13.73 -0.35
CA SER A 9 6.03 -13.36 -1.36
C SER A 9 4.94 -14.43 -1.46
N THR A 10 5.34 -15.71 -1.34
CA THR A 10 4.50 -16.92 -1.38
C THR A 10 5.26 -18.06 -0.72
N GLY A 11 4.55 -18.95 -0.02
CA GLY A 11 5.10 -20.23 0.47
C GLY A 11 5.51 -20.25 1.96
N LYS A 12 5.09 -21.31 2.66
CA LYS A 12 5.41 -21.54 4.09
C LYS A 12 6.85 -21.98 4.31
N GLN A 13 7.38 -22.85 3.46
CA GLN A 13 8.72 -23.45 3.61
C GLN A 13 9.86 -22.40 3.63
N THR A 14 9.67 -21.26 2.96
CA THR A 14 10.63 -20.16 2.96
C THR A 14 10.62 -19.35 4.27
N VAL A 15 9.52 -19.37 5.03
CA VAL A 15 9.42 -18.73 6.35
C VAL A 15 10.28 -19.48 7.35
N GLU A 16 10.10 -20.81 7.44
CA GLU A 16 10.82 -21.69 8.36
C GLU A 16 12.33 -21.62 8.13
N ASN A 17 12.78 -21.62 6.88
CA ASN A 17 14.20 -21.49 6.55
C ASN A 17 14.79 -20.14 7.00
N GLN A 18 14.03 -19.05 6.89
CA GLN A 18 14.51 -17.76 7.37
C GLN A 18 14.54 -17.69 8.89
N MET A 19 13.54 -18.23 9.57
CA MET A 19 13.52 -18.32 11.03
C MET A 19 14.69 -19.15 11.53
N PHE A 20 14.88 -20.34 10.98
CA PHE A 20 16.01 -21.21 11.32
C PHE A 20 17.36 -20.49 11.17
N ALA A 21 17.58 -19.79 10.05
CA ALA A 21 18.83 -19.06 9.83
C ALA A 21 19.06 -17.93 10.84
N ILE A 22 17.98 -17.27 11.32
CA ILE A 22 18.08 -16.24 12.36
C ILE A 22 18.34 -16.88 13.72
N GLU A 23 17.65 -17.98 14.06
CA GLU A 23 17.84 -18.72 15.31
C GLU A 23 19.22 -19.34 15.41
N ASP A 24 19.75 -19.89 14.32
CA ASP A 24 21.11 -20.41 14.24
C ASP A 24 22.17 -19.30 14.41
N PHE A 25 21.92 -18.12 13.90
CA PHE A 25 22.81 -16.98 14.02
C PHE A 25 22.92 -16.44 15.45
N CYS A 26 21.83 -16.44 16.21
CA CYS A 26 21.73 -15.77 17.51
C CYS A 26 22.69 -16.31 18.59
N PRO A 27 22.87 -17.64 18.79
CA PRO A 27 23.79 -18.18 19.79
C PRO A 27 25.27 -17.88 19.49
N HIS A 28 25.62 -17.66 18.24
CA HIS A 28 26.99 -17.36 17.80
C HIS A 28 27.41 -15.91 18.02
N GLN A 29 26.53 -15.08 18.61
CA GLN A 29 26.86 -13.71 18.94
C GLN A 29 27.62 -13.62 20.27
N ASN A 30 28.30 -12.52 20.48
CA ASN A 30 29.01 -12.26 21.74
C ASN A 30 28.54 -10.91 22.33
N PRO A 31 27.72 -10.88 23.39
CA PRO A 31 27.14 -12.06 24.07
C PRO A 31 26.09 -12.77 23.20
N PRO A 32 25.78 -14.05 23.47
CA PRO A 32 24.69 -14.76 22.83
C PRO A 32 23.36 -14.02 23.00
N ILE A 33 22.53 -14.00 21.95
CA ILE A 33 21.24 -13.31 21.93
C ILE A 33 20.11 -14.32 21.67
N HIS A 34 18.88 -13.90 21.97
CA HIS A 34 17.66 -14.64 21.66
C HIS A 34 16.66 -13.71 20.97
N ILE A 35 15.82 -14.27 20.13
CA ILE A 35 14.72 -13.51 19.50
C ILE A 35 13.57 -13.41 20.49
N ASP A 36 13.18 -12.19 20.82
CA ASP A 36 12.09 -11.90 21.75
C ASP A 36 10.71 -11.93 21.08
N ASP A 37 10.64 -11.49 19.80
CA ASP A 37 9.38 -11.43 19.03
C ASP A 37 9.66 -11.57 17.53
N TRP A 38 8.65 -12.06 16.79
CA TRP A 38 8.74 -12.31 15.36
C TRP A 38 7.80 -11.43 14.54
N ILE A 39 8.34 -10.79 13.52
CA ILE A 39 7.57 -10.07 12.51
C ILE A 39 7.53 -10.92 11.24
N ILE A 40 6.50 -11.74 11.10
CA ILE A 40 6.32 -12.63 9.94
C ILE A 40 5.25 -12.02 9.02
N GLU A 41 5.61 -11.74 7.76
CA GLU A 41 4.66 -11.23 6.80
C GLU A 41 4.75 -11.89 5.43
N THR A 42 3.58 -12.13 4.84
CA THR A 42 3.45 -12.51 3.43
C THR A 42 3.07 -11.26 2.66
N ALA A 43 4.04 -10.63 2.03
CA ALA A 43 3.83 -9.37 1.31
C ALA A 43 4.82 -9.20 0.17
N SER A 44 4.36 -8.57 -0.92
CA SER A 44 5.27 -8.12 -1.97
C SER A 44 6.25 -7.09 -1.42
N GLY A 45 7.55 -7.26 -1.72
CA GLY A 45 8.57 -6.26 -1.37
C GLY A 45 8.39 -4.90 -2.08
N MET A 46 7.49 -4.81 -3.07
CA MET A 46 7.10 -3.55 -3.72
C MET A 46 6.09 -2.74 -2.90
N LYS A 47 5.36 -3.39 -1.98
CA LYS A 47 4.41 -2.69 -1.12
C LYS A 47 5.17 -1.83 -0.13
N HIS A 48 4.79 -0.54 0.00
CA HIS A 48 5.42 0.38 0.94
C HIS A 48 5.37 -0.16 2.37
N PHE A 49 6.47 0.01 3.12
CA PHE A 49 6.63 -0.64 4.42
C PHE A 49 5.58 -0.19 5.45
N ASP A 50 5.10 1.07 5.42
CA ASP A 50 4.05 1.58 6.32
C ASP A 50 2.75 0.77 6.24
N LYS A 51 2.49 0.17 5.08
CA LYS A 51 1.29 -0.67 4.84
C LYS A 51 1.52 -2.15 5.14
N ARG A 52 2.65 -2.49 5.74
CA ARG A 52 3.06 -3.85 6.10
C ARG A 52 3.09 -4.02 7.61
N LYS A 53 3.21 -5.29 8.07
CA LYS A 53 3.41 -5.59 9.50
C LYS A 53 4.68 -4.93 10.04
N LEU A 54 5.75 -4.90 9.23
CA LEU A 54 6.98 -4.21 9.58
C LEU A 54 6.71 -2.75 9.96
N GLY A 55 6.02 -1.98 9.13
CA GLY A 55 5.75 -0.56 9.39
C GLY A 55 4.96 -0.33 10.69
N LYS A 56 3.99 -1.20 10.97
CA LYS A 56 3.24 -1.14 12.24
C LYS A 56 4.16 -1.36 13.45
N LYS A 57 5.05 -2.35 13.38
CA LYS A 57 6.01 -2.65 14.46
C LYS A 57 7.04 -1.53 14.61
N LEU A 58 7.50 -0.94 13.50
CA LEU A 58 8.43 0.19 13.51
C LEU A 58 7.91 1.42 14.24
N GLN A 59 6.60 1.61 14.34
CA GLN A 59 6.01 2.72 15.12
C GLN A 59 6.30 2.57 16.62
N SER A 60 6.38 1.34 17.12
CA SER A 60 6.56 1.02 18.54
C SER A 60 8.00 0.67 18.94
N VAL A 61 8.95 0.56 17.99
CA VAL A 61 10.36 0.27 18.34
C VAL A 61 11.04 1.45 19.02
N THR A 62 11.99 1.14 19.88
CA THR A 62 12.80 2.05 20.66
C THR A 62 14.29 1.89 20.36
N SER A 63 15.14 2.67 21.03
CA SER A 63 16.61 2.58 20.91
C SER A 63 17.20 1.25 21.41
N ASP A 64 16.46 0.51 22.26
CA ASP A 64 16.93 -0.77 22.81
C ASP A 64 16.56 -1.97 21.93
N ASP A 65 15.87 -1.69 20.81
CA ASP A 65 15.40 -2.74 19.91
C ASP A 65 16.36 -2.93 18.74
N THR A 66 16.49 -4.18 18.31
CA THR A 66 17.28 -4.54 17.13
C THR A 66 16.48 -5.48 16.25
N ILE A 67 16.33 -5.14 14.98
CA ILE A 67 15.67 -5.97 13.97
C ILE A 67 16.72 -6.81 13.27
N ILE A 68 16.52 -8.12 13.27
CA ILE A 68 17.41 -9.09 12.62
C ILE A 68 16.70 -9.72 11.42
N SER A 69 17.34 -9.70 10.27
CA SER A 69 16.83 -10.28 9.02
C SER A 69 17.91 -11.14 8.36
N THR A 70 17.52 -12.14 7.59
CA THR A 70 18.47 -12.98 6.85
C THR A 70 19.24 -12.21 5.79
N GLU A 71 18.59 -11.28 5.13
CA GLU A 71 19.18 -10.48 4.03
C GLU A 71 18.44 -9.16 3.88
N ILE A 72 19.13 -8.15 3.36
CA ILE A 72 18.60 -6.79 3.17
C ILE A 72 17.37 -6.76 2.24
N THR A 73 17.30 -7.65 1.27
CA THR A 73 16.19 -7.76 0.31
C THR A 73 14.86 -8.14 0.97
N ARG A 74 14.87 -8.64 2.21
CA ARG A 74 13.65 -8.87 3.00
C ARG A 74 13.03 -7.56 3.44
N LEU A 75 13.82 -6.55 3.77
CA LEU A 75 13.31 -5.22 4.13
C LEU A 75 12.53 -4.59 2.96
N GLY A 76 13.05 -4.66 1.73
CA GLY A 76 12.40 -4.11 0.55
C GLY A 76 13.00 -4.61 -0.75
N ARG A 77 12.33 -4.37 -1.89
CA ARG A 77 12.85 -4.69 -3.24
C ARG A 77 13.54 -3.52 -3.93
N SER A 78 13.26 -2.29 -3.53
CA SER A 78 13.96 -1.12 -4.03
C SER A 78 14.97 -0.62 -3.00
N LEU A 79 16.10 -0.14 -3.45
CA LEU A 79 17.11 0.49 -2.59
C LEU A 79 16.52 1.64 -1.81
N LEU A 80 15.69 2.46 -2.45
CA LEU A 80 14.98 3.57 -1.82
C LEU A 80 14.16 3.13 -0.61
N MET A 81 13.40 2.03 -0.74
CA MET A 81 12.58 1.50 0.37
C MET A 81 13.47 0.97 1.49
N ILE A 82 14.53 0.25 1.15
CA ILE A 82 15.51 -0.27 2.11
C ILE A 82 16.12 0.89 2.89
N PHE A 83 16.62 1.91 2.20
CA PHE A 83 17.22 3.08 2.82
C PHE A 83 16.22 3.86 3.69
N SER A 84 14.96 3.99 3.24
CA SER A 84 13.92 4.62 4.06
C SER A 84 13.64 3.87 5.36
N ILE A 85 13.62 2.53 5.33
CA ILE A 85 13.45 1.71 6.54
C ILE A 85 14.67 1.86 7.46
N MET A 86 15.87 1.80 6.90
CA MET A 86 17.11 1.93 7.65
C MET A 86 17.22 3.31 8.31
N ALA A 87 16.96 4.37 7.54
CA ALA A 87 16.95 5.74 8.07
C ALA A 87 15.90 5.92 9.19
N TYR A 88 14.72 5.33 9.03
CA TYR A 88 13.68 5.38 10.05
C TYR A 88 14.10 4.68 11.34
N CYS A 89 14.65 3.47 11.25
CA CYS A 89 15.12 2.72 12.41
C CYS A 89 16.27 3.46 13.12
N LEU A 90 17.26 3.90 12.37
CA LEU A 90 18.40 4.61 12.93
C LEU A 90 18.01 5.96 13.53
N GLY A 91 17.02 6.65 12.94
CA GLY A 91 16.44 7.87 13.51
C GLY A 91 15.76 7.65 14.87
N LYS A 92 15.30 6.41 15.14
CA LYS A 92 14.78 6.00 16.46
C LYS A 92 15.84 5.37 17.37
N GLY A 93 17.07 5.21 16.91
CA GLY A 93 18.13 4.48 17.61
C GLY A 93 18.01 2.96 17.51
N CYS A 94 17.01 2.42 16.82
CA CYS A 94 16.78 0.99 16.65
C CYS A 94 17.86 0.37 15.74
N GLY A 95 18.45 -0.73 16.17
CA GLY A 95 19.45 -1.49 15.40
C GLY A 95 18.82 -2.24 14.23
N ILE A 96 19.60 -2.43 13.17
CA ILE A 96 19.26 -3.34 12.05
C ILE A 96 20.47 -4.23 11.77
N TRP A 97 20.24 -5.54 11.82
CA TRP A 97 21.25 -6.55 11.48
C TRP A 97 20.77 -7.38 10.29
N THR A 98 21.69 -7.64 9.36
CA THR A 98 21.45 -8.59 8.26
C THR A 98 22.54 -9.65 8.27
N ILE A 99 22.12 -10.92 8.19
CA ILE A 99 23.03 -12.05 8.38
C ILE A 99 23.94 -12.22 7.16
N LYS A 100 23.36 -12.25 5.96
CA LYS A 100 24.12 -12.53 4.72
C LYS A 100 25.12 -11.43 4.39
N GLU A 101 24.72 -10.17 4.54
CA GLU A 101 25.60 -9.04 4.26
C GLU A 101 26.51 -8.69 5.44
N GLY A 102 26.29 -9.27 6.60
CA GLY A 102 27.03 -8.98 7.82
C GLY A 102 26.82 -7.55 8.36
N TRP A 103 25.74 -6.88 7.98
CA TRP A 103 25.50 -5.51 8.40
C TRP A 103 24.96 -5.47 9.83
N ARG A 104 25.56 -4.58 10.63
CA ARG A 104 25.14 -4.30 12.01
C ARG A 104 25.06 -2.79 12.19
N LEU A 105 23.92 -2.26 11.84
CA LEU A 105 23.62 -0.84 12.02
C LEU A 105 23.00 -0.63 13.40
N GLY A 106 23.53 0.30 14.16
CA GLY A 106 23.09 0.60 15.53
C GLY A 106 23.39 2.05 15.89
N ASP A 107 23.52 2.36 17.18
CA ASP A 107 23.69 3.72 17.69
C ASP A 107 25.16 4.23 17.65
N ASN A 108 25.96 3.78 16.69
CA ASN A 108 27.32 4.31 16.50
C ASN A 108 27.33 5.45 15.46
N LEU A 109 28.40 6.26 15.51
CA LEU A 109 28.56 7.41 14.61
C LEU A 109 28.51 7.00 13.13
N THR A 110 29.14 5.91 12.76
CA THR A 110 29.14 5.37 11.39
C THR A 110 27.73 5.06 10.92
N SER A 111 26.90 4.41 11.75
CA SER A 111 25.51 4.12 11.43
C SER A 111 24.68 5.38 11.27
N LYS A 112 24.90 6.42 12.10
CA LYS A 112 24.24 7.73 11.98
C LYS A 112 24.59 8.44 10.69
N VAL A 113 25.86 8.41 10.28
CA VAL A 113 26.31 8.97 8.99
C VAL A 113 25.69 8.22 7.82
N LEU A 114 25.66 6.89 7.89
CA LEU A 114 24.99 6.05 6.87
C LEU A 114 23.50 6.33 6.80
N ALA A 115 22.81 6.48 7.94
CA ALA A 115 21.39 6.83 7.99
C ALA A 115 21.11 8.17 7.29
N PHE A 116 21.94 9.17 7.56
CA PHE A 116 21.83 10.47 6.92
C PHE A 116 22.05 10.36 5.40
N ALA A 117 23.10 9.66 4.97
CA ALA A 117 23.40 9.43 3.56
C ALA A 117 22.25 8.69 2.83
N PHE A 118 21.68 7.65 3.47
CA PHE A 118 20.55 6.90 2.93
C PHE A 118 19.27 7.75 2.87
N GLY A 119 19.00 8.55 3.91
CA GLY A 119 17.89 9.50 3.92
C GLY A 119 17.98 10.49 2.76
N LEU A 120 19.15 11.11 2.58
CA LEU A 120 19.39 12.04 1.49
C LEU A 120 19.26 11.38 0.12
N ALA A 121 19.85 10.19 -0.07
CA ALA A 121 19.70 9.44 -1.32
C ALA A 121 18.22 9.12 -1.64
N ALA A 122 17.44 8.76 -0.62
CA ALA A 122 16.01 8.51 -0.76
C ALA A 122 15.21 9.77 -1.15
N GLU A 123 15.57 10.93 -0.62
CA GLU A 123 14.95 12.22 -0.99
C GLU A 123 15.29 12.62 -2.43
N ILE A 124 16.55 12.51 -2.81
CA ILE A 124 17.01 12.80 -4.18
C ILE A 124 16.27 11.91 -5.19
N GLU A 125 16.18 10.59 -4.94
CA GLU A 125 15.49 9.67 -5.85
C GLU A 125 13.99 10.00 -5.96
N ARG A 126 13.32 10.34 -4.85
CA ARG A 126 11.91 10.79 -4.87
C ARG A 126 11.74 12.07 -5.69
N ALA A 127 12.65 13.02 -5.53
CA ALA A 127 12.63 14.26 -6.30
C ALA A 127 12.77 14.00 -7.81
N LEU A 128 13.73 13.17 -8.21
CA LEU A 128 13.95 12.77 -9.60
C LEU A 128 12.75 12.02 -10.21
N ILE A 129 12.12 11.11 -9.45
CA ILE A 129 10.91 10.40 -9.90
C ILE A 129 9.76 11.39 -10.08
N SER A 130 9.59 12.34 -9.14
CA SER A 130 8.56 13.38 -9.21
C SER A 130 8.75 14.27 -10.44
N GLU A 131 9.97 14.71 -10.69
CA GLU A 131 10.34 15.51 -11.86
C GLU A 131 10.04 14.77 -13.16
N ARG A 132 10.56 13.56 -13.33
CA ARG A 132 10.29 12.72 -14.52
C ARG A 132 8.80 12.50 -14.75
N THR A 133 8.02 12.29 -13.68
CA THR A 133 6.57 12.13 -13.77
C THR A 133 5.90 13.43 -14.22
N ARG A 134 6.32 14.58 -13.67
CA ARG A 134 5.82 15.90 -14.06
C ARG A 134 6.09 16.18 -15.54
N ASP A 135 7.31 15.89 -16.01
CA ASP A 135 7.70 16.09 -17.41
C ASP A 135 6.92 15.17 -18.35
N ALA A 136 6.76 13.91 -17.97
CA ALA A 136 5.95 12.96 -18.74
C ALA A 136 4.48 13.40 -18.84
N LEU A 137 3.90 13.90 -17.73
CA LEU A 137 2.54 14.42 -17.73
C LEU A 137 2.41 15.74 -18.52
N ALA A 138 3.44 16.61 -18.44
CA ALA A 138 3.47 17.84 -19.23
C ALA A 138 3.49 17.53 -20.74
N ARG A 139 4.34 16.58 -21.16
CA ARG A 139 4.37 16.11 -22.56
C ARG A 139 3.03 15.56 -23.00
N LYS A 140 2.39 14.70 -22.19
CA LYS A 140 1.07 14.16 -22.50
C LYS A 140 -0.02 15.23 -22.65
N ARG A 141 0.04 16.29 -21.83
CA ARG A 141 -0.86 17.46 -21.98
C ARG A 141 -0.59 18.22 -23.27
N ALA A 142 0.68 18.41 -23.64
CA ALA A 142 1.05 19.07 -24.90
C ALA A 142 0.60 18.24 -26.13
N GLU A 143 0.59 16.92 -26.03
CA GLU A 143 0.02 16.00 -27.03
C GLU A 143 -1.53 16.02 -27.07
N GLY A 144 -2.19 16.88 -26.28
CA GLY A 144 -3.66 16.97 -26.21
C GLY A 144 -4.35 15.84 -25.47
N ILE A 145 -3.60 14.96 -24.82
CA ILE A 145 -4.17 13.83 -24.08
C ILE A 145 -4.76 14.32 -22.77
N GLN A 146 -6.07 14.11 -22.60
CA GLN A 146 -6.76 14.43 -21.35
C GLN A 146 -6.29 13.49 -20.25
N LEU A 147 -5.63 14.05 -19.24
CA LEU A 147 -5.16 13.30 -18.07
C LEU A 147 -6.25 13.21 -17.01
N GLY A 148 -6.27 12.07 -16.32
CA GLY A 148 -7.23 11.81 -15.26
C GLY A 148 -8.39 10.94 -15.70
N ARG A 149 -9.39 10.86 -14.83
CA ARG A 149 -10.58 10.04 -15.12
C ARG A 149 -11.46 10.75 -16.16
N PRO A 150 -11.91 10.05 -17.23
CA PRO A 150 -12.85 10.63 -18.20
C PRO A 150 -14.11 11.18 -17.50
N LYS A 151 -14.62 12.32 -17.99
CA LYS A 151 -15.88 12.88 -17.49
C LYS A 151 -17.00 11.84 -17.64
N GLY A 152 -17.79 11.65 -16.58
CA GLY A 152 -18.90 10.69 -16.59
C GLY A 152 -18.52 9.23 -16.34
N ALA A 153 -17.25 8.87 -16.35
CA ALA A 153 -16.84 7.49 -16.07
C ALA A 153 -17.24 7.08 -14.64
N LEU A 154 -18.04 6.01 -14.52
CA LEU A 154 -18.39 5.40 -13.25
C LEU A 154 -17.23 4.51 -12.74
N GLY A 155 -17.06 4.43 -11.42
CA GLY A 155 -16.16 3.45 -10.80
C GLY A 155 -16.59 2.02 -11.14
N LYS A 156 -15.63 1.09 -11.20
CA LYS A 156 -15.92 -0.34 -11.39
C LYS A 156 -16.92 -0.86 -10.35
N HIS A 157 -16.84 -0.33 -9.13
CA HIS A 157 -17.75 -0.66 -8.02
C HIS A 157 -18.27 0.64 -7.42
N THR A 158 -19.57 0.87 -7.56
CA THR A 158 -20.30 1.95 -6.90
C THR A 158 -21.25 1.35 -5.87
N LYS A 159 -21.81 2.16 -4.97
CA LYS A 159 -22.85 1.70 -4.02
C LYS A 159 -24.11 1.17 -4.71
N LEU A 160 -24.27 1.48 -6.00
CA LEU A 160 -25.42 1.08 -6.83
C LEU A 160 -25.12 -0.10 -7.75
N SER A 161 -23.85 -0.52 -7.88
CA SER A 161 -23.49 -1.69 -8.70
C SER A 161 -24.16 -2.95 -8.16
N GLY A 162 -24.80 -3.73 -9.05
CA GLY A 162 -25.59 -4.92 -8.73
C GLY A 162 -27.02 -4.61 -8.29
N LYS A 163 -27.48 -3.35 -8.39
CA LYS A 163 -28.86 -2.94 -8.08
C LYS A 163 -29.62 -2.42 -9.31
N GLU A 164 -29.07 -2.68 -10.49
CA GLU A 164 -29.59 -2.19 -11.75
C GLU A 164 -31.04 -2.61 -11.98
N GLU A 165 -31.35 -3.89 -11.79
CA GLU A 165 -32.69 -4.46 -11.94
C GLU A 165 -33.69 -3.88 -10.93
N VAL A 166 -33.27 -3.74 -9.68
CA VAL A 166 -34.10 -3.15 -8.63
C VAL A 166 -34.43 -1.69 -8.94
N ILE A 167 -33.46 -0.92 -9.45
CA ILE A 167 -33.65 0.47 -9.83
C ILE A 167 -34.62 0.56 -11.01
N GLN A 168 -34.46 -0.31 -12.02
CA GLN A 168 -35.34 -0.36 -13.18
C GLN A 168 -36.78 -0.67 -12.75
N THR A 169 -36.98 -1.71 -11.96
CA THR A 169 -38.32 -2.08 -11.45
C THR A 169 -38.99 -0.94 -10.66
N LEU A 170 -38.23 -0.25 -9.80
CA LEU A 170 -38.78 0.87 -9.05
C LEU A 170 -39.16 2.07 -9.95
N LEU A 171 -38.41 2.31 -11.01
CA LEU A 171 -38.75 3.33 -12.01
C LEU A 171 -40.01 2.97 -12.79
N ASP A 172 -40.15 1.70 -13.18
CA ASP A 172 -41.32 1.20 -13.92
C ASP A 172 -42.57 1.19 -13.05
N LEU A 173 -42.46 0.99 -11.73
CA LEU A 173 -43.52 1.17 -10.75
C LEU A 173 -43.89 2.65 -10.47
N GLY A 174 -43.35 3.60 -11.22
CA GLY A 174 -43.70 4.99 -11.11
C GLY A 174 -42.97 5.78 -10.02
N ASN A 175 -42.00 5.18 -9.31
CA ASN A 175 -41.25 5.88 -8.28
C ASN A 175 -40.36 7.00 -8.86
N SER A 176 -40.23 8.10 -8.14
CA SER A 176 -39.35 9.20 -8.52
C SER A 176 -37.89 8.88 -8.20
N TYR A 177 -36.95 9.45 -8.98
CA TYR A 177 -35.53 9.35 -8.67
C TYR A 177 -35.18 9.78 -7.24
N ALA A 178 -35.92 10.77 -6.68
CA ALA A 178 -35.71 11.22 -5.30
C ALA A 178 -36.15 10.17 -4.27
N SER A 179 -37.24 9.47 -4.52
CA SER A 179 -37.74 8.39 -3.66
C SER A 179 -36.75 7.21 -3.68
N ILE A 180 -36.35 6.78 -4.87
CA ILE A 180 -35.41 5.66 -5.05
C ILE A 180 -34.04 5.98 -4.41
N ALA A 181 -33.53 7.20 -4.61
CA ALA A 181 -32.27 7.64 -4.04
C ALA A 181 -32.29 7.59 -2.50
N ARG A 182 -33.42 8.00 -1.90
CA ARG A 182 -33.64 7.96 -0.44
C ARG A 182 -33.68 6.52 0.06
N ALA A 183 -34.41 5.63 -0.64
CA ALA A 183 -34.48 4.21 -0.30
C ALA A 183 -33.11 3.53 -0.38
N LEU A 184 -32.31 3.87 -1.36
CA LEU A 184 -30.94 3.31 -1.55
C LEU A 184 -29.86 4.04 -0.77
N LYS A 185 -30.21 5.07 0.02
CA LYS A 185 -29.29 5.88 0.85
C LYS A 185 -28.15 6.48 0.01
N VAL A 186 -28.47 7.05 -1.13
CA VAL A 186 -27.56 7.75 -2.03
C VAL A 186 -28.11 9.13 -2.38
N ASP A 187 -27.25 10.01 -2.84
CA ASP A 187 -27.70 11.32 -3.37
C ASP A 187 -28.43 11.11 -4.71
N ARG A 188 -29.45 11.97 -4.96
CA ARG A 188 -30.24 11.94 -6.21
C ARG A 188 -29.37 12.10 -7.45
N SER A 189 -28.39 13.01 -7.39
CA SER A 189 -27.47 13.24 -8.51
C SER A 189 -26.60 12.03 -8.82
N THR A 190 -26.22 11.27 -7.79
CA THR A 190 -25.48 10.00 -7.92
C THR A 190 -26.33 8.93 -8.61
N LEU A 191 -27.61 8.81 -8.22
CA LEU A 191 -28.53 7.86 -8.85
C LEU A 191 -28.78 8.22 -10.31
N VAL A 192 -29.06 9.50 -10.62
CA VAL A 192 -29.32 9.95 -12.00
C VAL A 192 -28.12 9.66 -12.89
N ARG A 193 -26.90 10.03 -12.47
CA ARG A 193 -25.66 9.75 -13.21
C ARG A 193 -25.42 8.24 -13.41
N PHE A 194 -25.79 7.42 -12.43
CA PHE A 194 -25.69 5.98 -12.55
C PHE A 194 -26.67 5.44 -13.59
N CYS A 195 -27.92 5.87 -13.54
CA CYS A 195 -28.95 5.50 -14.51
C CYS A 195 -28.58 5.93 -15.93
N ASP A 196 -28.14 7.17 -16.11
CA ASP A 196 -27.72 7.69 -17.44
C ASP A 196 -26.57 6.87 -18.00
N ALA A 197 -25.55 6.56 -17.19
CA ALA A 197 -24.37 5.81 -17.62
C ALA A 197 -24.66 4.32 -17.90
N ARG A 198 -25.77 3.77 -17.39
CA ARG A 198 -26.22 2.37 -17.58
C ARG A 198 -27.41 2.25 -18.51
N GLY A 199 -27.93 3.36 -19.05
CA GLY A 199 -29.10 3.37 -19.91
C GLY A 199 -30.41 2.99 -19.22
N ILE A 200 -30.45 3.08 -17.87
CA ILE A 200 -31.64 2.77 -17.06
C ILE A 200 -32.60 3.94 -17.14
N LYS A 201 -33.74 3.72 -17.76
CA LYS A 201 -34.82 4.72 -17.91
C LYS A 201 -36.17 4.07 -17.63
N ARG A 202 -37.16 4.87 -17.23
CA ARG A 202 -38.53 4.40 -17.12
C ARG A 202 -38.99 3.84 -18.48
N SER A 203 -39.54 2.65 -18.49
CA SER A 203 -40.24 2.13 -19.67
C SER A 203 -41.45 3.05 -19.93
N VAL A 204 -41.48 3.67 -21.10
CA VAL A 204 -42.65 4.47 -21.49
C VAL A 204 -43.80 3.53 -21.70
N ASP A 205 -44.87 3.66 -20.92
CA ASP A 205 -46.09 2.90 -21.14
C ASP A 205 -46.59 3.14 -22.57
N CYS A 206 -46.81 2.06 -23.33
CA CYS A 206 -47.36 2.10 -24.70
C CYS A 206 -48.82 2.59 -24.76
N ASN A 207 -49.30 3.30 -23.74
CA ASN A 207 -50.66 3.82 -23.67
C ASN A 207 -50.88 5.24 -24.20
N ASP A 208 -49.81 5.94 -24.60
CA ASP A 208 -49.95 7.30 -25.16
C ASP A 208 -50.00 7.33 -26.70
N LEU A 209 -50.22 6.20 -27.36
CA LEU A 209 -50.42 6.13 -28.84
C LEU A 209 -51.89 5.86 -29.25
N ALA A 210 -52.86 6.14 -28.36
CA ALA A 210 -54.28 6.09 -28.67
C ALA A 210 -54.99 7.37 -28.19
N SER A 211 -54.75 8.46 -28.89
CA SER A 211 -55.62 9.67 -28.89
C SER A 211 -55.45 10.40 -30.20
#